data_01ccf177c63a458cc3d2f1b7b6b577ee
#
_entry.id   01ccf177c63a458cc3d2f1b7b6b577ee
#
_cell.length_a   1.000
_cell.length_b   1.000
_cell.length_c   1.000
_cell.angle_alpha   90.00
_cell.angle_beta   90.00
_cell.angle_gamma   90.00
#
_symmetry.space_group_name_H-M   'P 1'
#
loop_
_entity.id
_entity.type
_entity.pdbx_description
1 polymer ?
#
loop_
_entity_poly.entity_id
_entity_poly.type
_entity_poly.pdbx_seq_one_letter_code
_entity_poly.pdbx_strand_id
1 'polypeptide(L)'
;MEKLSRGNGQEQQSSKLRPRRLLLCLDGVPHKLIEVAKSRGLFDRFGAPTRLLSPFPTMTNVALSAMLGASPPAGYESLYFDRAAGELRGGIRKYLGRRTPDKIPSSYMDDLDYQEPLPFEFLIYVAPEKIWRADMQRFRERFRSAPQNRDYFAFLKATDGLLHAQGPERLAIALESLDKILREIQQYCGAETEIVMFSDHGMNLEENRRANLASTLQRRGFRVVIPAFGLCSYAAVYCPDADQIPEIALACAEVTGIDFGIFKDAEAVIIESDRGQARIEYQPADESYRYVKMSGDPLELSTFDDAFETESLWFERTAGHRYPNAVPNIYKSLFTPRVKHTADILISLKDGFYCGWTPFGRFVRLAATHGNALQASSNAFLMSTHRQFAPFVRADEAKALLRG
;
A
#
# COMPACT_ATOMS: atom_id res chain seq x y z
N MET A 1 -32.37 -24.03 68.98
CA MET A 1 -33.01 -23.31 67.89
C MET A 1 -31.92 -22.74 67.03
N GLU A 2 -31.52 -23.52 66.04
CA GLU A 2 -30.41 -23.24 65.13
C GLU A 2 -30.88 -22.41 63.95
N LYS A 3 -30.16 -21.32 63.66
CA LYS A 3 -30.34 -20.53 62.47
C LYS A 3 -29.35 -21.05 61.38
N LEU A 4 -29.89 -21.73 60.40
CA LEU A 4 -29.18 -22.07 59.16
C LEU A 4 -28.93 -20.82 58.30
N SER A 5 -27.72 -20.43 58.21
CA SER A 5 -27.21 -19.41 57.23
C SER A 5 -27.02 -20.09 55.89
N ARG A 6 -27.84 -19.70 54.90
CA ARG A 6 -27.62 -20.05 53.48
C ARG A 6 -26.54 -19.13 52.91
N GLY A 7 -25.38 -19.70 52.64
CA GLY A 7 -24.34 -19.04 51.88
C GLY A 7 -24.75 -18.92 50.40
N ASN A 8 -24.90 -17.70 49.93
CA ASN A 8 -24.99 -17.38 48.52
C ASN A 8 -23.58 -17.47 47.90
N GLY A 9 -23.28 -18.62 47.32
CA GLY A 9 -22.15 -18.75 46.42
C GLY A 9 -22.46 -18.05 45.07
N GLN A 10 -22.17 -16.79 44.97
CA GLN A 10 -22.01 -16.16 43.67
C GLN A 10 -20.67 -16.65 43.07
N GLU A 11 -20.77 -17.65 42.22
CA GLU A 11 -19.71 -17.94 41.26
C GLU A 11 -19.53 -16.69 40.38
N GLN A 12 -18.52 -15.89 40.70
CA GLN A 12 -17.97 -14.93 39.78
C GLN A 12 -17.39 -15.74 38.60
N GLN A 13 -18.16 -15.89 37.53
CA GLN A 13 -17.65 -16.21 36.23
C GLN A 13 -16.69 -15.05 35.84
N SER A 14 -15.43 -15.22 36.17
CA SER A 14 -14.33 -14.48 35.57
C SER A 14 -14.45 -14.69 34.06
N SER A 15 -15.08 -13.75 33.36
CA SER A 15 -14.99 -13.68 31.94
C SER A 15 -13.49 -13.55 31.61
N LYS A 16 -12.86 -14.64 31.16
CA LYS A 16 -11.49 -14.60 30.66
C LYS A 16 -11.47 -13.55 29.54
N LEU A 17 -10.92 -12.38 29.84
CA LEU A 17 -10.69 -11.34 28.86
C LEU A 17 -9.91 -11.97 27.72
N ARG A 18 -10.43 -11.82 26.50
CA ARG A 18 -9.73 -12.26 25.29
C ARG A 18 -8.32 -11.66 25.28
N PRO A 19 -7.27 -12.44 25.00
CA PRO A 19 -5.93 -11.90 24.85
C PRO A 19 -5.89 -10.80 23.80
N ARG A 20 -5.19 -9.73 24.09
CA ARG A 20 -4.98 -8.62 23.15
C ARG A 20 -4.17 -9.10 21.94
N ARG A 21 -4.55 -8.67 20.74
CA ARG A 21 -3.78 -8.92 19.52
C ARG A 21 -2.85 -7.74 19.21
N LEU A 22 -1.72 -8.06 18.60
CA LEU A 22 -0.84 -7.08 17.98
C LEU A 22 -0.98 -7.16 16.47
N LEU A 23 -1.44 -6.08 15.85
CA LEU A 23 -1.45 -5.88 14.41
C LEU A 23 -0.26 -4.99 14.05
N LEU A 24 0.66 -5.50 13.25
CA LEU A 24 1.90 -4.82 12.90
C LEU A 24 2.01 -4.66 11.39
N CYS A 25 1.91 -3.43 10.91
CA CYS A 25 2.14 -3.08 9.51
C CYS A 25 3.59 -2.60 9.32
N LEU A 26 4.30 -3.23 8.38
CA LEU A 26 5.63 -2.83 7.93
C LEU A 26 5.50 -2.18 6.55
N ASP A 27 5.65 -0.86 6.47
CA ASP A 27 5.50 -0.10 5.25
C ASP A 27 6.43 -0.59 4.15
N GLY A 28 5.87 -0.91 2.99
CA GLY A 28 6.61 -1.20 1.76
C GLY A 28 7.44 -2.49 1.73
N VAL A 29 7.23 -3.44 2.65
CA VAL A 29 8.06 -4.65 2.72
C VAL A 29 7.53 -5.73 1.76
N PRO A 30 8.31 -6.12 0.71
CA PRO A 30 7.90 -7.14 -0.24
C PRO A 30 7.78 -8.53 0.39
N HIS A 31 6.81 -9.32 -0.04
CA HIS A 31 6.65 -10.73 0.34
C HIS A 31 7.96 -11.52 0.21
N LYS A 32 8.68 -11.38 -0.89
CA LYS A 32 9.95 -12.07 -1.16
C LYS A 32 11.00 -11.85 -0.08
N LEU A 33 11.09 -10.64 0.49
CA LEU A 33 12.08 -10.36 1.55
C LEU A 33 11.71 -11.04 2.86
N ILE A 34 10.43 -11.20 3.15
CA ILE A 34 9.98 -11.97 4.32
C ILE A 34 10.21 -13.48 4.11
N GLU A 35 9.99 -14.02 2.91
CA GLU A 35 10.36 -15.42 2.60
C GLU A 35 11.85 -15.67 2.85
N VAL A 36 12.72 -14.76 2.38
CA VAL A 36 14.17 -14.84 2.63
C VAL A 36 14.49 -14.73 4.12
N ALA A 37 13.83 -13.83 4.85
CA ALA A 37 14.02 -13.69 6.29
C ALA A 37 13.63 -15.00 7.03
N LYS A 38 12.49 -15.59 6.68
CA LYS A 38 12.05 -16.88 7.24
C LYS A 38 12.98 -18.02 6.90
N SER A 39 13.48 -18.11 5.68
CA SER A 39 14.45 -19.16 5.29
C SER A 39 15.78 -19.07 6.08
N ARG A 40 16.08 -17.91 6.65
CA ARG A 40 17.22 -17.67 7.54
C ARG A 40 16.89 -17.89 9.03
N GLY A 41 15.66 -18.35 9.34
CA GLY A 41 15.23 -18.65 10.71
C GLY A 41 14.65 -17.46 11.48
N LEU A 42 14.41 -16.31 10.83
CA LEU A 42 13.67 -15.20 11.45
C LEU A 42 12.16 -15.50 11.43
N PHE A 43 11.45 -14.93 12.38
CA PHE A 43 9.98 -15.07 12.49
C PHE A 43 9.48 -16.53 12.48
N ASP A 44 10.26 -17.43 13.11
CA ASP A 44 9.98 -18.87 13.17
C ASP A 44 8.62 -19.22 13.78
N ARG A 45 8.12 -18.37 14.67
CA ARG A 45 6.83 -18.51 15.35
C ARG A 45 5.61 -18.14 14.48
N PHE A 46 5.85 -17.49 13.34
CA PHE A 46 4.81 -17.16 12.40
C PHE A 46 4.59 -18.30 11.41
N GLY A 47 3.37 -18.45 10.92
CA GLY A 47 3.06 -19.30 9.78
C GLY A 47 3.82 -18.88 8.51
N ALA A 48 3.61 -19.60 7.42
CA ALA A 48 4.16 -19.22 6.12
C ALA A 48 3.61 -17.84 5.69
N PRO A 49 4.42 -16.96 5.08
CA PRO A 49 3.93 -15.69 4.60
C PRO A 49 3.00 -15.91 3.40
N THR A 50 1.86 -15.25 3.44
CA THR A 50 0.88 -15.17 2.37
C THR A 50 1.14 -13.95 1.51
N ARG A 51 0.94 -14.03 0.20
CA ARG A 51 0.97 -12.86 -0.67
C ARG A 51 -0.30 -12.07 -0.52
N LEU A 52 -0.16 -10.83 -0.06
CA LEU A 52 -1.24 -9.86 0.04
C LEU A 52 -1.14 -8.93 -1.17
N LEU A 53 -2.14 -8.98 -2.08
CA LEU A 53 -2.10 -8.18 -3.29
C LEU A 53 -2.65 -6.78 -3.04
N SER A 54 -1.76 -5.80 -3.17
CA SER A 54 -2.07 -4.38 -3.03
C SER A 54 -2.85 -3.85 -4.23
N PRO A 55 -3.79 -2.89 -4.04
CA PRO A 55 -4.50 -2.25 -5.14
C PRO A 55 -3.59 -1.31 -5.94
N PHE A 56 -3.98 -0.99 -7.19
CA PHE A 56 -3.28 0.02 -8.00
C PHE A 56 -3.89 1.43 -7.79
N PRO A 57 -3.06 2.48 -7.74
CA PRO A 57 -1.61 2.46 -7.59
C PRO A 57 -1.18 1.91 -6.22
N THR A 58 -0.05 1.19 -6.18
CA THR A 58 0.46 0.51 -4.98
C THR A 58 1.11 1.51 -4.02
N MET A 59 0.30 2.39 -3.48
CA MET A 59 0.68 3.49 -2.60
C MET A 59 0.10 3.28 -1.20
N THR A 60 0.84 3.61 -0.17
CA THR A 60 0.46 3.46 1.23
C THR A 60 -0.96 3.96 1.53
N ASN A 61 -1.30 5.16 1.08
CA ASN A 61 -2.62 5.75 1.29
C ASN A 61 -3.75 4.92 0.65
N VAL A 62 -3.52 4.42 -0.56
CA VAL A 62 -4.49 3.62 -1.32
C VAL A 62 -4.63 2.24 -0.69
N ALA A 63 -3.50 1.59 -0.41
CA ALA A 63 -3.43 0.24 0.13
C ALA A 63 -4.07 0.15 1.53
N LEU A 64 -3.67 1.03 2.46
CA LEU A 64 -4.24 1.04 3.82
C LEU A 64 -5.73 1.40 3.81
N SER A 65 -6.17 2.30 2.92
CA SER A 65 -7.59 2.60 2.75
C SER A 65 -8.39 1.34 2.36
N ALA A 66 -7.85 0.52 1.47
CA ALA A 66 -8.48 -0.74 1.07
C ALA A 66 -8.43 -1.78 2.19
N MET A 67 -7.23 -2.06 2.73
CA MET A 67 -6.98 -3.11 3.71
C MET A 67 -7.71 -2.89 5.04
N LEU A 68 -7.87 -1.65 5.46
CA LEU A 68 -8.52 -1.30 6.72
C LEU A 68 -9.99 -0.86 6.52
N GLY A 69 -10.45 -0.73 5.26
CA GLY A 69 -11.79 -0.25 4.93
C GLY A 69 -12.02 1.16 5.46
N ALA A 70 -11.01 2.00 5.40
CA ALA A 70 -11.02 3.35 5.92
C ALA A 70 -11.58 4.37 4.93
N SER A 71 -11.94 5.56 5.42
CA SER A 71 -12.33 6.68 4.55
C SER A 71 -11.18 7.05 3.63
N PRO A 72 -11.45 7.32 2.33
CA PRO A 72 -10.40 7.69 1.39
C PRO A 72 -9.61 8.92 1.84
N PRO A 73 -8.26 8.88 1.83
CA PRO A 73 -7.41 10.04 2.07
C PRO A 73 -7.56 11.10 0.98
N ALA A 74 -6.96 12.28 1.18
CA ALA A 74 -7.08 13.37 0.22
C ALA A 74 -6.49 13.02 -1.15
N GLY A 75 -5.30 12.43 -1.19
CA GLY A 75 -4.62 12.06 -2.44
C GLY A 75 -3.82 10.77 -2.32
N TYR A 76 -3.21 10.38 -3.42
CA TYR A 76 -2.36 9.18 -3.50
C TYR A 76 -1.12 9.29 -2.62
N GLU A 77 -0.61 10.52 -2.48
CA GLU A 77 0.52 10.88 -1.62
C GLU A 77 0.15 12.05 -0.70
N SER A 78 1.10 12.50 0.11
CA SER A 78 0.95 13.68 0.96
C SER A 78 0.75 14.98 0.17
N LEU A 79 1.29 15.08 -1.06
CA LEU A 79 1.01 16.17 -2.01
C LEU A 79 -0.10 15.72 -2.96
N TYR A 80 -1.14 16.54 -3.09
CA TYR A 80 -2.27 16.25 -3.96
C TYR A 80 -2.80 17.52 -4.63
N PHE A 81 -3.53 17.36 -5.71
CA PHE A 81 -4.20 18.47 -6.40
C PHE A 81 -5.68 18.54 -5.98
N ASP A 82 -6.04 19.64 -5.33
CA ASP A 82 -7.42 19.93 -4.97
C ASP A 82 -8.10 20.64 -6.17
N ARG A 83 -8.94 19.91 -6.90
CA ARG A 83 -9.63 20.44 -8.09
C ARG A 83 -10.58 21.59 -7.76
N ALA A 84 -11.27 21.51 -6.61
CA ALA A 84 -12.23 22.54 -6.24
C ALA A 84 -11.54 23.87 -5.93
N ALA A 85 -10.33 23.80 -5.37
CA ALA A 85 -9.50 24.97 -5.09
C ALA A 85 -8.57 25.34 -6.25
N GLY A 86 -8.35 24.46 -7.23
CA GLY A 86 -7.43 24.66 -8.35
C GLY A 86 -5.94 24.72 -7.94
N GLU A 87 -5.57 24.13 -6.80
CA GLU A 87 -4.23 24.26 -6.23
C GLU A 87 -3.64 22.94 -5.70
N LEU A 88 -2.31 22.90 -5.64
CA LEU A 88 -1.58 21.84 -4.94
C LEU A 88 -1.62 22.06 -3.43
N ARG A 89 -2.03 21.02 -2.67
CA ARG A 89 -2.09 20.99 -1.21
C ARG A 89 -1.23 19.88 -0.62
N GLY A 90 -0.85 20.04 0.65
CA GLY A 90 -0.04 19.05 1.36
C GLY A 90 1.47 19.17 1.07
N GLY A 91 2.18 18.03 1.03
CA GLY A 91 3.62 17.99 0.83
C GLY A 91 4.40 18.69 1.95
N ILE A 92 5.58 19.26 1.65
CA ILE A 92 6.42 19.96 2.64
C ILE A 92 5.68 21.15 3.29
N ARG A 93 4.75 21.78 2.59
CA ARG A 93 4.01 22.94 3.11
C ARG A 93 3.20 22.61 4.37
N LYS A 94 2.80 21.36 4.57
CA LYS A 94 2.12 20.92 5.81
C LYS A 94 2.99 21.10 7.07
N TYR A 95 4.30 21.07 6.92
CA TYR A 95 5.27 21.23 8.01
C TYR A 95 5.71 22.68 8.22
N LEU A 96 5.46 23.58 7.25
CA LEU A 96 5.77 24.99 7.34
C LEU A 96 4.60 25.72 8.03
N GLY A 97 4.79 26.20 9.24
CA GLY A 97 3.83 27.07 9.90
C GLY A 97 3.03 26.48 11.05
N ARG A 98 3.55 25.53 11.83
CA ARG A 98 2.92 24.97 13.05
C ARG A 98 1.51 24.38 12.85
N ARG A 99 1.11 24.07 11.64
CA ARG A 99 -0.15 23.37 11.37
C ARG A 99 0.04 21.91 11.77
N THR A 100 -0.96 21.37 12.44
CA THR A 100 -1.06 19.92 12.66
C THR A 100 -0.89 19.22 11.31
N PRO A 101 0.00 18.23 11.19
CA PRO A 101 0.09 17.42 9.97
C PRO A 101 -1.31 16.95 9.61
N ASP A 102 -1.61 16.84 8.30
CA ASP A 102 -2.82 16.14 7.86
C ASP A 102 -2.74 14.76 8.50
N LYS A 103 -3.56 14.55 9.51
CA LYS A 103 -3.61 13.25 10.18
C LYS A 103 -3.90 12.22 9.10
N ILE A 104 -3.22 11.10 9.15
CA ILE A 104 -3.74 9.89 8.51
C ILE A 104 -5.20 9.85 8.94
N PRO A 105 -6.15 9.68 8.02
CA PRO A 105 -7.56 9.75 8.37
C PRO A 105 -7.81 8.88 9.60
N SER A 106 -8.31 9.48 10.66
CA SER A 106 -8.56 8.81 11.96
C SER A 106 -9.38 7.52 11.80
N SER A 107 -10.15 7.45 10.73
CA SER A 107 -10.94 6.29 10.34
C SER A 107 -10.18 4.97 10.17
N TYR A 108 -8.86 4.96 10.01
CA TYR A 108 -8.08 3.72 10.07
C TYR A 108 -8.06 3.14 11.48
N MET A 109 -8.16 4.02 12.47
CA MET A 109 -7.63 3.87 13.79
C MET A 109 -8.69 3.93 14.87
N ASP A 110 -9.95 4.27 14.50
CA ASP A 110 -11.01 4.51 15.47
C ASP A 110 -11.27 3.30 16.37
N ASP A 111 -11.01 2.08 15.87
CA ASP A 111 -11.19 0.83 16.61
C ASP A 111 -9.90 0.29 17.25
N LEU A 112 -8.76 0.95 17.05
CA LEU A 112 -7.44 0.44 17.37
C LEU A 112 -6.64 1.44 18.20
N ASP A 113 -5.81 0.95 19.12
CA ASP A 113 -4.77 1.77 19.72
C ASP A 113 -3.66 1.98 18.70
N TYR A 114 -3.64 3.15 18.13
CA TYR A 114 -2.72 3.49 17.05
C TYR A 114 -1.55 4.36 17.50
N GLN A 115 -0.41 4.05 16.92
CA GLN A 115 0.75 4.90 17.02
C GLN A 115 0.99 5.64 15.71
N GLU A 116 0.78 6.97 15.70
CA GLU A 116 1.15 7.79 14.53
C GLU A 116 2.64 7.64 14.21
N PRO A 117 3.01 7.60 12.90
CA PRO A 117 4.41 7.68 12.48
C PRO A 117 5.08 8.94 13.01
N LEU A 118 6.39 8.95 13.01
CA LEU A 118 7.17 10.12 13.42
C LEU A 118 6.83 11.33 12.54
N PRO A 119 6.70 12.54 13.12
CA PRO A 119 6.19 13.72 12.42
C PRO A 119 7.07 14.23 11.26
N PHE A 120 8.29 13.74 11.12
CA PHE A 120 9.24 14.15 10.09
C PHE A 120 9.61 13.00 9.15
N GLU A 121 8.62 12.46 8.46
CA GLU A 121 8.79 11.34 7.54
C GLU A 121 9.91 11.53 6.51
N PHE A 122 10.11 12.76 6.01
CA PHE A 122 11.15 13.03 5.03
C PHE A 122 12.58 12.82 5.57
N LEU A 123 12.79 12.85 6.89
CA LEU A 123 14.08 12.52 7.48
C LEU A 123 14.47 11.07 7.29
N ILE A 124 13.53 10.21 6.92
CA ILE A 124 13.77 8.81 6.62
C ILE A 124 14.75 8.65 5.45
N TYR A 125 14.70 9.55 4.45
CA TYR A 125 15.63 9.54 3.33
C TYR A 125 17.02 10.10 3.66
N VAL A 126 17.14 10.85 4.76
CA VAL A 126 18.41 11.48 5.18
C VAL A 126 19.10 10.68 6.26
N ALA A 127 18.34 10.09 7.20
CA ALA A 127 18.86 9.36 8.35
C ALA A 127 18.02 8.10 8.65
N PRO A 128 17.86 7.18 7.68
CA PRO A 128 16.92 6.06 7.78
C PRO A 128 17.15 5.16 9.01
N GLU A 129 18.40 4.89 9.36
CA GLU A 129 18.72 4.07 10.55
C GLU A 129 18.31 4.75 11.87
N LYS A 130 18.47 6.07 11.97
CA LYS A 130 18.06 6.81 13.18
C LYS A 130 16.54 6.79 13.32
N ILE A 131 15.83 6.97 12.22
CA ILE A 131 14.36 6.93 12.20
C ILE A 131 13.89 5.52 12.54
N TRP A 132 14.49 4.48 11.95
CA TRP A 132 14.18 3.10 12.28
C TRP A 132 14.35 2.80 13.77
N ARG A 133 15.50 3.17 14.36
CA ARG A 133 15.74 2.95 15.80
C ARG A 133 14.73 3.68 16.67
N ALA A 134 14.40 4.94 16.32
CA ALA A 134 13.40 5.72 17.04
C ALA A 134 12.00 5.11 16.93
N ASP A 135 11.62 4.62 15.75
CA ASP A 135 10.34 3.94 15.52
C ASP A 135 10.25 2.65 16.33
N MET A 136 11.29 1.83 16.34
CA MET A 136 11.36 0.60 17.12
C MET A 136 11.29 0.84 18.63
N GLN A 137 12.03 1.83 19.13
CA GLN A 137 11.98 2.20 20.54
C GLN A 137 10.58 2.66 20.93
N ARG A 138 9.99 3.54 20.14
CA ARG A 138 8.66 4.07 20.36
C ARG A 138 7.60 2.96 20.31
N PHE A 139 7.67 2.05 19.35
CA PHE A 139 6.79 0.90 19.24
C PHE A 139 6.84 0.04 20.51
N ARG A 140 8.05 -0.31 20.96
CA ARG A 140 8.27 -1.11 22.18
C ARG A 140 7.70 -0.46 23.44
N GLU A 141 7.95 0.86 23.61
CA GLU A 141 7.48 1.62 24.77
C GLU A 141 5.94 1.76 24.78
N ARG A 142 5.36 2.14 23.65
CA ARG A 142 3.92 2.33 23.53
C ARG A 142 3.13 1.04 23.63
N PHE A 143 3.60 -0.04 23.01
CA PHE A 143 2.96 -1.34 23.16
C PHE A 143 2.87 -1.79 24.63
N ARG A 144 3.91 -1.55 25.43
CA ARG A 144 3.92 -1.90 26.87
C ARG A 144 2.96 -1.04 27.70
N SER A 145 2.81 0.22 27.35
CA SER A 145 1.93 1.17 28.07
C SER A 145 0.48 1.19 27.57
N ALA A 146 0.19 0.55 26.44
CA ALA A 146 -1.15 0.56 25.85
C ALA A 146 -2.13 -0.32 26.67
N PRO A 147 -3.44 0.03 26.68
CA PRO A 147 -4.48 -0.72 27.38
C PRO A 147 -4.49 -2.20 26.97
N GLN A 148 -4.67 -3.10 27.95
CA GLN A 148 -4.65 -4.54 27.72
C GLN A 148 -5.95 -5.10 27.14
N ASN A 149 -7.02 -4.31 27.13
CA ASN A 149 -8.37 -4.72 26.69
C ASN A 149 -8.69 -4.40 25.23
N ARG A 150 -7.73 -3.85 24.47
CA ARG A 150 -7.89 -3.48 23.04
C ARG A 150 -6.76 -4.06 22.21
N ASP A 151 -7.08 -4.41 20.98
CA ASP A 151 -6.06 -4.75 19.98
C ASP A 151 -5.17 -3.53 19.72
N TYR A 152 -3.88 -3.77 19.54
CA TYR A 152 -2.91 -2.70 19.28
C TYR A 152 -2.46 -2.75 17.82
N PHE A 153 -2.53 -1.62 17.14
CA PHE A 153 -2.04 -1.48 15.79
C PHE A 153 -0.80 -0.59 15.75
N ALA A 154 0.29 -1.13 15.26
CA ALA A 154 1.51 -0.37 15.02
C ALA A 154 1.81 -0.32 13.52
N PHE A 155 2.09 0.89 13.02
CA PHE A 155 2.52 1.13 11.66
C PHE A 155 3.98 1.61 11.66
N LEU A 156 4.89 0.76 11.17
CA LEU A 156 6.32 1.04 11.09
C LEU A 156 6.67 1.55 9.70
N LYS A 157 6.62 2.86 9.52
CA LYS A 157 6.88 3.52 8.25
C LYS A 157 8.37 3.55 7.87
N ALA A 158 9.24 3.37 8.84
CA ALA A 158 10.69 3.41 8.62
C ALA A 158 11.21 2.30 7.70
N THR A 159 10.49 1.19 7.52
CA THR A 159 10.87 0.10 6.61
C THR A 159 10.86 0.54 5.15
N ASP A 160 9.87 1.32 4.73
CA ASP A 160 9.79 1.91 3.40
C ASP A 160 11.02 2.78 3.09
N GLY A 161 11.34 3.71 3.98
CA GLY A 161 12.49 4.57 3.80
C GLY A 161 13.84 3.86 3.84
N LEU A 162 13.99 2.80 4.64
CA LEU A 162 15.18 1.95 4.61
C LEU A 162 15.37 1.32 3.24
N LEU A 163 14.29 0.75 2.67
CA LEU A 163 14.33 0.15 1.35
C LEU A 163 14.64 1.18 0.27
N HIS A 164 13.94 2.29 0.25
CA HIS A 164 14.17 3.36 -0.72
C HIS A 164 15.61 3.88 -0.71
N ALA A 165 16.18 4.11 0.47
CA ALA A 165 17.47 4.79 0.60
C ALA A 165 18.66 3.82 0.64
N GLN A 166 18.52 2.61 1.19
CA GLN A 166 19.62 1.71 1.52
C GLN A 166 19.44 0.29 0.98
N GLY A 167 18.26 -0.03 0.46
CA GLY A 167 17.97 -1.31 -0.19
C GLY A 167 17.78 -2.49 0.77
N PRO A 168 17.67 -3.72 0.21
CA PRO A 168 17.23 -4.91 0.94
C PRO A 168 18.22 -5.40 2.00
N GLU A 169 19.52 -5.16 1.85
CA GLU A 169 20.53 -5.62 2.83
C GLU A 169 20.35 -4.93 4.19
N ARG A 170 20.06 -3.63 4.18
CA ARG A 170 19.83 -2.87 5.41
C ARG A 170 18.48 -3.21 6.03
N LEU A 171 17.46 -3.45 5.22
CA LEU A 171 16.20 -3.97 5.73
C LEU A 171 16.38 -5.33 6.41
N ALA A 172 17.19 -6.23 5.88
CA ALA A 172 17.45 -7.53 6.51
C ALA A 172 17.97 -7.38 7.95
N ILE A 173 18.90 -6.46 8.20
CA ILE A 173 19.41 -6.15 9.56
C ILE A 173 18.29 -5.58 10.45
N ALA A 174 17.43 -4.74 9.89
CA ALA A 174 16.29 -4.19 10.61
C ALA A 174 15.27 -5.28 10.99
N LEU A 175 15.00 -6.23 10.11
CA LEU A 175 14.12 -7.37 10.38
C LEU A 175 14.68 -8.30 11.46
N GLU A 176 16.00 -8.51 11.54
CA GLU A 176 16.63 -9.24 12.66
C GLU A 176 16.38 -8.55 14.01
N SER A 177 16.48 -7.23 14.04
CA SER A 177 16.19 -6.44 15.24
C SER A 177 14.71 -6.51 15.62
N LEU A 178 13.81 -6.48 14.62
CA LEU A 178 12.39 -6.61 14.82
C LEU A 178 12.02 -8.00 15.36
N ASP A 179 12.59 -9.09 14.81
CA ASP A 179 12.34 -10.45 15.29
C ASP A 179 12.66 -10.60 16.77
N LYS A 180 13.82 -10.05 17.23
CA LYS A 180 14.18 -10.03 18.65
C LYS A 180 13.13 -9.32 19.51
N ILE A 181 12.66 -8.16 19.08
CA ILE A 181 11.63 -7.40 19.81
C ILE A 181 10.30 -8.15 19.84
N LEU A 182 9.90 -8.79 18.76
CA LEU A 182 8.67 -9.59 18.72
C LEU A 182 8.75 -10.81 19.62
N ARG A 183 9.92 -11.45 19.74
CA ARG A 183 10.17 -12.53 20.72
C ARG A 183 10.03 -12.02 22.16
N GLU A 184 10.59 -10.85 22.48
CA GLU A 184 10.44 -10.23 23.80
C GLU A 184 8.96 -9.88 24.10
N ILE A 185 8.24 -9.33 23.13
CA ILE A 185 6.81 -9.00 23.25
C ILE A 185 6.01 -10.28 23.53
N GLN A 186 6.26 -11.34 22.80
CA GLN A 186 5.55 -12.60 22.98
C GLN A 186 5.88 -13.28 24.32
N GLN A 187 7.11 -13.15 24.80
CA GLN A 187 7.48 -13.60 26.15
C GLN A 187 6.74 -12.80 27.24
N TYR A 188 6.56 -11.49 27.03
CA TYR A 188 5.87 -10.61 27.96
C TYR A 188 4.35 -10.84 27.97
N CYS A 189 3.72 -11.00 26.80
CA CYS A 189 2.26 -11.13 26.65
C CYS A 189 1.75 -12.56 26.79
N GLY A 190 2.63 -13.56 26.71
CA GLY A 190 2.27 -14.97 26.68
C GLY A 190 1.97 -15.48 25.27
N ALA A 191 1.98 -16.81 25.13
CA ALA A 191 1.78 -17.50 23.85
C ALA A 191 0.38 -17.31 23.27
N GLU A 192 -0.61 -16.98 24.09
CA GLU A 192 -2.01 -16.74 23.68
C GLU A 192 -2.23 -15.42 22.93
N THR A 193 -1.23 -14.53 22.95
CA THR A 193 -1.32 -13.26 22.22
C THR A 193 -0.99 -13.45 20.74
N GLU A 194 -1.98 -13.30 19.88
CA GLU A 194 -1.77 -13.34 18.44
C GLU A 194 -1.02 -12.09 17.96
N ILE A 195 0.02 -12.30 17.17
CA ILE A 195 0.70 -11.26 16.40
C ILE A 195 0.36 -11.50 14.94
N VAL A 196 -0.26 -10.49 14.29
CA VAL A 196 -0.47 -10.45 12.85
C VAL A 196 0.47 -9.42 12.27
N MET A 197 1.32 -9.83 11.35
CA MET A 197 2.26 -8.95 10.67
C MET A 197 1.96 -8.90 9.18
N PHE A 198 1.95 -7.71 8.61
CA PHE A 198 1.64 -7.51 7.20
C PHE A 198 2.37 -6.28 6.64
N SER A 199 2.41 -6.13 5.32
CA SER A 199 2.76 -4.87 4.66
C SER A 199 1.59 -4.39 3.79
N ASP A 200 1.59 -3.11 3.50
CA ASP A 200 0.57 -2.47 2.68
C ASP A 200 0.84 -2.64 1.17
N HIS A 201 2.10 -2.67 0.77
CA HIS A 201 2.54 -2.96 -0.60
C HIS A 201 3.91 -3.62 -0.62
N GLY A 202 4.31 -4.08 -1.79
CA GLY A 202 5.65 -4.54 -2.07
C GLY A 202 6.53 -3.41 -2.60
N MET A 203 7.72 -3.78 -3.14
CA MET A 203 8.68 -2.81 -3.67
C MET A 203 9.55 -3.45 -4.75
N ASN A 204 9.77 -2.71 -5.82
CA ASN A 204 10.75 -3.02 -6.84
C ASN A 204 12.14 -2.69 -6.31
N LEU A 205 13.07 -3.64 -6.44
CA LEU A 205 14.44 -3.56 -5.91
C LEU A 205 15.49 -3.33 -7.02
N GLU A 206 15.07 -2.90 -8.20
CA GLU A 206 15.98 -2.58 -9.30
C GLU A 206 16.60 -1.19 -9.14
N GLU A 207 17.69 -0.94 -9.83
CA GLU A 207 18.29 0.39 -9.90
C GLU A 207 17.35 1.35 -10.63
N ASN A 208 16.93 2.41 -9.95
CA ASN A 208 15.88 3.29 -10.41
C ASN A 208 16.39 4.52 -11.16
N ARG A 209 15.77 4.81 -12.31
CA ARG A 209 16.02 5.97 -13.18
C ARG A 209 14.79 6.86 -13.23
N ARG A 210 14.98 8.14 -13.37
CA ARG A 210 13.88 9.10 -13.47
C ARG A 210 13.25 9.09 -14.85
N ALA A 211 11.95 8.89 -14.94
CA ALA A 211 11.13 9.13 -16.12
C ALA A 211 10.87 10.65 -16.28
N ASN A 212 11.08 11.19 -17.49
CA ASN A 212 10.95 12.63 -17.75
C ASN A 212 9.53 13.03 -18.18
N LEU A 213 8.50 12.53 -17.48
CA LEU A 213 7.10 12.69 -17.84
C LEU A 213 6.69 14.18 -17.94
N ALA A 214 6.81 14.92 -16.85
CA ALA A 214 6.35 16.32 -16.78
C ALA A 214 7.02 17.20 -17.85
N SER A 215 8.34 17.10 -18.03
CA SER A 215 9.08 17.88 -19.03
C SER A 215 8.74 17.49 -20.46
N THR A 216 8.39 16.23 -20.71
CA THR A 216 7.98 15.75 -22.03
C THR A 216 6.60 16.29 -22.39
N LEU A 217 5.63 16.21 -21.48
CA LEU A 217 4.28 16.78 -21.70
C LEU A 217 4.34 18.30 -21.90
N GLN A 218 5.13 19.00 -21.09
CA GLN A 218 5.31 20.45 -21.25
C GLN A 218 5.91 20.83 -22.63
N ARG A 219 6.91 20.10 -23.10
CA ARG A 219 7.51 20.35 -24.43
C ARG A 219 6.55 20.08 -25.58
N ARG A 220 5.56 19.20 -25.38
CA ARG A 220 4.48 18.95 -26.34
C ARG A 220 3.33 19.97 -26.26
N GLY A 221 3.43 20.95 -25.35
CA GLY A 221 2.45 22.00 -25.18
C GLY A 221 1.28 21.66 -24.25
N PHE A 222 1.25 20.48 -23.63
CA PHE A 222 0.18 20.09 -22.72
C PHE A 222 0.29 20.83 -21.38
N ARG A 223 -0.86 21.33 -20.92
CA ARG A 223 -1.02 21.93 -19.61
C ARG A 223 -1.61 20.90 -18.66
N VAL A 224 -0.78 20.35 -17.78
CA VAL A 224 -1.21 19.34 -16.81
C VAL A 224 -0.66 19.65 -15.43
N VAL A 225 -1.31 19.14 -14.38
CA VAL A 225 -0.80 19.16 -13.02
C VAL A 225 -0.41 17.75 -12.63
N ILE A 226 0.84 17.56 -12.22
CA ILE A 226 1.37 16.29 -11.73
C ILE A 226 1.89 16.50 -10.31
N PRO A 227 1.13 16.11 -9.26
CA PRO A 227 1.62 16.14 -7.90
C PRO A 227 2.71 15.07 -7.73
N ALA A 228 3.94 15.49 -7.86
CA ALA A 228 5.09 14.58 -7.81
C ALA A 228 5.94 14.92 -6.59
N PHE A 229 5.59 14.35 -5.44
CA PHE A 229 6.31 14.56 -4.18
C PHE A 229 7.25 13.40 -3.87
N GLY A 230 6.73 12.18 -3.93
CA GLY A 230 7.50 10.96 -3.72
C GLY A 230 8.38 10.60 -4.94
N LEU A 231 9.23 9.62 -4.74
CA LEU A 231 10.04 9.01 -5.79
C LEU A 231 9.43 7.65 -6.12
N CYS A 232 8.24 7.66 -6.73
CA CYS A 232 7.40 6.49 -6.90
C CYS A 232 7.30 6.06 -8.36
N SER A 233 7.03 4.78 -8.59
CA SER A 233 6.86 4.20 -9.93
C SER A 233 5.42 4.36 -10.47
N TYR A 234 4.73 5.43 -10.06
CA TYR A 234 3.45 5.85 -10.61
C TYR A 234 3.43 7.37 -10.83
N ALA A 235 2.44 7.86 -11.56
CA ALA A 235 2.12 9.29 -11.60
C ALA A 235 0.61 9.50 -11.71
N ALA A 236 0.12 10.56 -11.04
CA ALA A 236 -1.25 11.05 -11.15
C ALA A 236 -1.24 12.32 -12.01
N VAL A 237 -1.95 12.32 -13.14
CA VAL A 237 -2.02 13.45 -14.07
C VAL A 237 -3.41 14.05 -14.03
N TYR A 238 -3.48 15.36 -13.81
CA TYR A 238 -4.72 16.13 -13.77
C TYR A 238 -4.74 17.06 -14.99
N CYS A 239 -5.76 16.93 -15.80
CA CYS A 239 -5.94 17.65 -17.05
C CYS A 239 -6.99 18.76 -16.87
N PRO A 240 -6.67 20.03 -17.14
CA PRO A 240 -7.66 21.11 -17.11
C PRO A 240 -8.71 20.97 -18.23
N ASP A 241 -8.32 20.39 -19.35
CA ASP A 241 -9.16 20.15 -20.52
C ASP A 241 -9.40 18.65 -20.68
N ALA A 242 -10.64 18.22 -20.49
CA ALA A 242 -11.02 16.82 -20.55
C ALA A 242 -10.91 16.24 -21.98
N ASP A 243 -11.11 17.05 -23.00
CA ASP A 243 -11.04 16.60 -24.40
C ASP A 243 -9.64 16.18 -24.83
N GLN A 244 -8.61 16.65 -24.10
CA GLN A 244 -7.20 16.31 -24.36
C GLN A 244 -6.74 15.05 -23.62
N ILE A 245 -7.57 14.45 -22.75
CA ILE A 245 -7.14 13.29 -21.93
C ILE A 245 -6.61 12.15 -22.80
N PRO A 246 -7.27 11.69 -23.89
CA PRO A 246 -6.76 10.60 -24.70
C PRO A 246 -5.41 10.91 -25.34
N GLU A 247 -5.23 12.13 -25.87
CA GLU A 247 -3.99 12.57 -26.51
C GLU A 247 -2.83 12.66 -25.48
N ILE A 248 -3.13 13.17 -24.28
CA ILE A 248 -2.16 13.23 -23.17
C ILE A 248 -1.78 11.82 -22.70
N ALA A 249 -2.73 10.89 -22.61
CA ALA A 249 -2.47 9.51 -22.23
C ALA A 249 -1.55 8.80 -23.23
N LEU A 250 -1.82 8.98 -24.52
CA LEU A 250 -0.97 8.50 -25.61
C LEU A 250 0.45 9.11 -25.52
N ALA A 251 0.55 10.43 -25.32
CA ALA A 251 1.82 11.11 -25.14
C ALA A 251 2.59 10.63 -23.92
N CYS A 252 1.90 10.22 -22.85
CA CYS A 252 2.53 9.59 -21.68
C CYS A 252 3.12 8.22 -22.03
N ALA A 253 2.37 7.38 -22.75
CA ALA A 253 2.79 6.02 -23.12
C ALA A 253 4.10 6.00 -23.94
N GLU A 254 4.39 7.06 -24.69
CA GLU A 254 5.62 7.21 -25.46
C GLU A 254 6.85 7.64 -24.65
N VAL A 255 6.66 7.99 -23.36
CA VAL A 255 7.78 8.40 -22.50
C VAL A 255 8.56 7.18 -22.03
N THR A 256 9.86 7.18 -22.24
CA THR A 256 10.75 6.11 -21.77
C THR A 256 10.56 5.85 -20.27
N GLY A 257 10.29 4.58 -19.91
CA GLY A 257 10.06 4.14 -18.55
C GLY A 257 8.59 4.12 -18.14
N ILE A 258 7.67 4.61 -18.96
CA ILE A 258 6.25 4.40 -18.77
C ILE A 258 5.89 2.98 -19.23
N ASP A 259 5.10 2.29 -18.44
CA ASP A 259 4.57 0.97 -18.73
C ASP A 259 3.22 1.08 -19.43
N PHE A 260 2.30 1.82 -18.81
CA PHE A 260 1.02 2.22 -19.41
C PHE A 260 0.43 3.44 -18.70
N GLY A 261 -0.50 4.10 -19.38
CA GLY A 261 -1.40 5.11 -18.83
C GLY A 261 -2.84 4.63 -18.89
N ILE A 262 -3.67 5.00 -17.92
CA ILE A 262 -5.10 4.66 -17.90
C ILE A 262 -5.97 5.89 -17.69
N PHE A 263 -7.13 5.92 -18.34
CA PHE A 263 -8.13 6.96 -18.18
C PHE A 263 -9.55 6.43 -18.41
N LYS A 264 -10.57 7.20 -18.00
CA LYS A 264 -11.97 6.85 -18.21
C LYS A 264 -12.42 7.18 -19.63
N ASP A 265 -13.16 6.26 -20.22
CA ASP A 265 -13.96 6.48 -21.42
C ASP A 265 -15.37 5.95 -21.17
N ALA A 266 -16.32 6.84 -20.91
CA ALA A 266 -17.65 6.51 -20.41
C ALA A 266 -17.59 5.57 -19.19
N GLU A 267 -18.16 4.38 -19.27
CA GLU A 267 -18.18 3.35 -18.20
C GLU A 267 -17.00 2.36 -18.30
N ALA A 268 -16.00 2.66 -19.13
CA ALA A 268 -14.85 1.81 -19.31
C ALA A 268 -13.54 2.50 -18.92
N VAL A 269 -12.49 1.73 -18.79
CA VAL A 269 -11.10 2.22 -18.65
C VAL A 269 -10.34 1.89 -19.91
N ILE A 270 -9.70 2.91 -20.51
CA ILE A 270 -8.76 2.72 -21.60
C ILE A 270 -7.36 2.62 -21.04
N ILE A 271 -6.57 1.71 -21.61
CA ILE A 271 -5.15 1.50 -21.31
C ILE A 271 -4.36 1.87 -22.54
N GLU A 272 -3.44 2.83 -22.42
CA GLU A 272 -2.47 3.23 -23.45
C GLU A 272 -1.06 2.78 -23.07
N SER A 273 -0.37 2.11 -23.96
CA SER A 273 0.98 1.59 -23.75
C SER A 273 1.78 1.57 -25.06
N ASP A 274 3.09 1.48 -24.97
CA ASP A 274 3.97 1.19 -26.10
C ASP A 274 3.73 -0.21 -26.72
N ARG A 275 3.02 -1.09 -26.00
CA ARG A 275 2.58 -2.42 -26.47
C ARG A 275 1.19 -2.44 -27.11
N GLY A 276 0.54 -1.29 -27.21
CA GLY A 276 -0.78 -1.15 -27.80
C GLY A 276 -1.82 -0.59 -26.85
N GLN A 277 -3.10 -0.78 -27.20
CA GLN A 277 -4.24 -0.23 -26.50
C GLN A 277 -5.23 -1.34 -26.12
N ALA A 278 -5.79 -1.22 -24.93
CA ALA A 278 -6.86 -2.11 -24.46
C ALA A 278 -7.96 -1.35 -23.73
N ARG A 279 -9.11 -2.01 -23.56
CA ARG A 279 -10.28 -1.49 -22.87
C ARG A 279 -10.67 -2.46 -21.76
N ILE A 280 -10.94 -1.95 -20.57
CA ILE A 280 -11.55 -2.72 -19.48
C ILE A 280 -13.00 -2.25 -19.32
N GLU A 281 -13.91 -3.20 -19.37
CA GLU A 281 -15.34 -3.00 -19.16
C GLU A 281 -15.80 -3.70 -17.88
N TYR A 282 -16.86 -3.18 -17.27
CA TYR A 282 -17.49 -3.74 -16.08
C TYR A 282 -18.97 -3.94 -16.28
N GLN A 283 -19.49 -5.08 -15.88
CA GLN A 283 -20.90 -5.40 -15.91
C GLN A 283 -21.45 -5.47 -14.48
N PRO A 284 -22.29 -4.49 -14.06
CA PRO A 284 -22.81 -4.44 -12.69
C PRO A 284 -23.70 -5.61 -12.29
N ALA A 285 -24.40 -6.25 -13.26
CA ALA A 285 -25.38 -7.27 -12.98
C ALA A 285 -24.80 -8.53 -12.30
N ASP A 286 -23.57 -8.86 -12.61
CA ASP A 286 -22.83 -10.04 -12.09
C ASP A 286 -21.45 -9.67 -11.52
N GLU A 287 -21.18 -8.37 -11.36
CA GLU A 287 -19.92 -7.84 -10.83
C GLU A 287 -18.69 -8.37 -11.59
N SER A 288 -18.79 -8.47 -12.92
CA SER A 288 -17.78 -9.04 -13.79
C SER A 288 -17.03 -7.99 -14.61
N TYR A 289 -15.82 -8.34 -15.03
CA TYR A 289 -14.91 -7.47 -15.78
C TYR A 289 -14.51 -8.16 -17.08
N ARG A 290 -14.30 -7.38 -18.14
CA ARG A 290 -13.81 -7.87 -19.43
C ARG A 290 -12.59 -7.04 -19.86
N TYR A 291 -11.56 -7.72 -20.35
CA TYR A 291 -10.38 -7.10 -20.95
C TYR A 291 -10.43 -7.29 -22.46
N VAL A 292 -10.56 -6.21 -23.20
CA VAL A 292 -10.67 -6.18 -24.67
C VAL A 292 -9.41 -5.57 -25.26
N LYS A 293 -8.68 -6.34 -26.03
CA LYS A 293 -7.52 -5.85 -26.79
C LYS A 293 -8.00 -5.07 -28.02
N MET A 294 -7.68 -3.80 -28.08
CA MET A 294 -8.00 -2.92 -29.21
C MET A 294 -6.86 -2.94 -30.25
N SER A 295 -5.61 -2.85 -29.79
CA SER A 295 -4.42 -3.02 -30.58
C SER A 295 -3.30 -3.54 -29.69
N GLY A 296 -2.58 -4.59 -30.09
CA GLY A 296 -1.57 -5.21 -29.22
C GLY A 296 -2.12 -5.79 -27.91
N ASP A 297 -1.29 -5.85 -26.87
CA ASP A 297 -1.68 -6.38 -25.54
C ASP A 297 -0.92 -5.67 -24.41
N PRO A 298 -1.41 -4.52 -23.92
CA PRO A 298 -0.77 -3.74 -22.86
C PRO A 298 -0.45 -4.52 -21.59
N LEU A 299 -1.31 -5.45 -21.18
CA LEU A 299 -1.16 -6.22 -19.94
C LEU A 299 -0.63 -7.64 -20.15
N GLU A 300 -0.27 -8.02 -21.39
CA GLU A 300 0.28 -9.35 -21.70
C GLU A 300 -0.68 -10.50 -21.29
N LEU A 301 -1.98 -10.28 -21.45
CA LEU A 301 -3.05 -11.23 -21.12
C LEU A 301 -3.56 -12.02 -22.34
N SER A 302 -2.67 -12.32 -23.29
CA SER A 302 -3.02 -12.96 -24.57
C SER A 302 -3.70 -14.34 -24.44
N THR A 303 -3.53 -15.00 -23.31
CA THR A 303 -4.13 -16.32 -23.02
C THR A 303 -5.55 -16.21 -22.44
N PHE A 304 -6.06 -14.98 -22.25
CA PHE A 304 -7.40 -14.76 -21.73
C PHE A 304 -8.35 -14.43 -22.87
N ASP A 305 -9.54 -15.02 -22.83
CA ASP A 305 -10.63 -14.73 -23.77
C ASP A 305 -11.26 -13.38 -23.42
N ASP A 306 -11.87 -12.72 -24.45
CA ASP A 306 -12.60 -11.47 -24.29
C ASP A 306 -13.98 -11.70 -23.62
N ALA A 307 -14.03 -12.51 -22.56
CA ALA A 307 -15.22 -12.81 -21.81
C ALA A 307 -15.34 -11.97 -20.54
N PHE A 308 -16.57 -11.74 -20.09
CA PHE A 308 -16.78 -11.21 -18.74
C PHE A 308 -16.49 -12.28 -17.71
N GLU A 309 -15.62 -11.98 -16.76
CA GLU A 309 -15.25 -12.86 -15.66
C GLU A 309 -15.35 -12.11 -14.33
N THR A 310 -15.75 -12.83 -13.28
CA THR A 310 -15.82 -12.24 -11.92
C THR A 310 -14.43 -11.86 -11.43
N GLU A 311 -14.36 -10.94 -10.48
CA GLU A 311 -13.09 -10.55 -9.87
C GLU A 311 -12.36 -11.73 -9.23
N SER A 312 -13.09 -12.68 -8.64
CA SER A 312 -12.49 -13.86 -8.04
C SER A 312 -11.78 -14.73 -9.09
N LEU A 313 -12.35 -14.86 -10.27
CA LEU A 313 -11.74 -15.62 -11.36
C LEU A 313 -10.53 -14.90 -11.95
N TRP A 314 -10.62 -13.56 -12.15
CA TRP A 314 -9.47 -12.72 -12.53
C TRP A 314 -8.33 -12.86 -11.53
N PHE A 315 -8.64 -12.81 -10.24
CA PHE A 315 -7.66 -12.95 -9.17
C PHE A 315 -6.99 -14.33 -9.19
N GLU A 316 -7.78 -15.42 -9.25
CA GLU A 316 -7.24 -16.79 -9.27
C GLU A 316 -6.29 -17.00 -10.44
N ARG A 317 -6.69 -16.57 -11.65
CA ARG A 317 -5.91 -16.77 -12.89
C ARG A 317 -4.68 -15.87 -12.99
N THR A 318 -4.68 -14.70 -12.35
CA THR A 318 -3.61 -13.68 -12.49
C THR A 318 -2.81 -13.42 -11.24
N ALA A 319 -3.10 -14.06 -10.09
CA ALA A 319 -2.37 -13.83 -8.83
C ALA A 319 -0.85 -14.03 -8.95
N GLY A 320 -0.41 -14.95 -9.80
CA GLY A 320 1.01 -15.19 -10.13
C GLY A 320 1.52 -14.43 -11.36
N HIS A 321 0.67 -13.67 -12.05
CA HIS A 321 1.03 -12.98 -13.28
C HIS A 321 1.91 -11.76 -13.00
N ARG A 322 2.59 -11.25 -14.05
CA ARG A 322 3.35 -9.99 -14.00
C ARG A 322 2.51 -8.80 -13.51
N TYR A 323 1.21 -8.80 -13.85
CA TYR A 323 0.20 -7.84 -13.40
C TYR A 323 -0.87 -8.56 -12.58
N PRO A 324 -0.63 -8.83 -11.27
CA PRO A 324 -1.56 -9.59 -10.46
C PRO A 324 -2.87 -8.84 -10.23
N ASN A 325 -3.99 -9.50 -10.49
CA ASN A 325 -5.35 -8.94 -10.37
C ASN A 325 -5.54 -7.59 -11.09
N ALA A 326 -4.79 -7.35 -12.19
CA ALA A 326 -4.69 -6.03 -12.79
C ALA A 326 -6.02 -5.54 -13.35
N VAL A 327 -6.83 -6.38 -14.01
CA VAL A 327 -8.06 -5.96 -14.67
C VAL A 327 -9.05 -5.34 -13.67
N PRO A 328 -9.44 -6.01 -12.58
CA PRO A 328 -10.27 -5.37 -11.54
C PRO A 328 -9.58 -4.20 -10.83
N ASN A 329 -8.28 -4.30 -10.50
CA ASN A 329 -7.55 -3.25 -9.80
C ASN A 329 -7.46 -1.95 -10.61
N ILE A 330 -7.20 -2.06 -11.92
CA ILE A 330 -7.14 -0.92 -12.84
C ILE A 330 -8.52 -0.26 -12.95
N TYR A 331 -9.57 -1.05 -13.17
CA TYR A 331 -10.93 -0.51 -13.25
C TYR A 331 -11.31 0.22 -11.94
N LYS A 332 -11.14 -0.44 -10.81
CA LYS A 332 -11.47 0.12 -9.50
C LYS A 332 -10.65 1.37 -9.15
N SER A 333 -9.42 1.50 -9.65
CA SER A 333 -8.58 2.68 -9.38
C SER A 333 -9.20 3.99 -9.87
N LEU A 334 -10.02 3.92 -10.91
CA LEU A 334 -10.74 5.08 -11.47
C LEU A 334 -12.21 5.12 -11.07
N PHE A 335 -12.92 3.98 -11.03
CA PHE A 335 -14.37 3.93 -10.78
C PHE A 335 -14.76 3.74 -9.30
N THR A 336 -13.88 3.13 -8.50
CA THR A 336 -14.06 3.00 -7.05
C THR A 336 -12.81 3.53 -6.34
N PRO A 337 -12.49 4.83 -6.51
CA PRO A 337 -11.20 5.38 -6.11
C PRO A 337 -11.04 5.35 -4.59
N ARG A 338 -9.82 5.04 -4.17
CA ARG A 338 -9.42 5.01 -2.76
C ARG A 338 -8.85 6.34 -2.27
N VAL A 339 -9.05 7.42 -3.03
CA VAL A 339 -8.65 8.79 -2.68
C VAL A 339 -9.77 9.77 -3.05
N LYS A 340 -9.82 10.93 -2.38
CA LYS A 340 -10.86 11.96 -2.61
C LYS A 340 -10.63 12.75 -3.89
N HIS A 341 -9.39 13.13 -4.16
CA HIS A 341 -9.02 13.91 -5.34
C HIS A 341 -8.38 13.01 -6.40
N THR A 342 -9.22 12.36 -7.20
CA THR A 342 -8.80 11.42 -8.24
C THR A 342 -8.17 12.11 -9.43
N ALA A 343 -7.15 11.48 -10.03
CA ALA A 343 -6.53 11.92 -11.26
C ALA A 343 -7.41 11.61 -12.49
N ASP A 344 -7.16 12.30 -13.61
CA ASP A 344 -7.76 11.99 -14.90
C ASP A 344 -7.05 10.83 -15.58
N ILE A 345 -5.71 10.81 -15.44
CA ILE A 345 -4.88 9.74 -15.95
C ILE A 345 -4.03 9.23 -14.81
N LEU A 346 -4.01 7.90 -14.61
CA LEU A 346 -3.03 7.22 -13.75
C LEU A 346 -2.00 6.54 -14.62
N ILE A 347 -0.74 6.72 -14.26
CA ILE A 347 0.42 6.17 -14.99
C ILE A 347 1.07 5.11 -14.14
N SER A 348 1.30 3.93 -14.72
CA SER A 348 2.17 2.88 -14.19
C SER A 348 3.53 2.96 -14.90
N LEU A 349 4.63 2.93 -14.14
CA LEU A 349 5.98 2.91 -14.69
C LEU A 349 6.52 1.47 -14.71
N LYS A 350 7.44 1.21 -15.62
CA LYS A 350 8.24 -0.03 -15.65
C LYS A 350 9.11 -0.11 -14.39
N ASP A 351 9.42 -1.31 -13.93
CA ASP A 351 10.41 -1.50 -12.87
C ASP A 351 11.73 -0.87 -13.28
N GLY A 352 12.50 -0.32 -12.34
CA GLY A 352 13.69 0.46 -12.62
C GLY A 352 13.43 1.93 -13.03
N PHE A 353 12.16 2.40 -12.93
CA PHE A 353 11.82 3.80 -13.20
C PHE A 353 10.96 4.41 -12.09
N TYR A 354 11.16 5.72 -11.89
CA TYR A 354 10.32 6.52 -10.99
C TYR A 354 9.94 7.86 -11.60
N CYS A 355 8.82 8.40 -11.15
CA CYS A 355 8.38 9.75 -11.42
C CYS A 355 8.39 10.52 -10.10
N GLY A 356 8.81 11.77 -10.13
CA GLY A 356 8.81 12.61 -8.94
C GLY A 356 9.87 13.70 -9.01
N TRP A 357 9.68 14.70 -8.16
CA TRP A 357 10.64 15.77 -7.98
C TRP A 357 10.82 16.02 -6.50
N THR A 358 11.99 15.65 -6.00
CA THR A 358 12.41 16.13 -4.70
C THR A 358 13.76 16.81 -4.86
N PRO A 359 14.07 17.84 -4.08
CA PRO A 359 15.44 18.36 -3.95
C PRO A 359 16.44 17.24 -3.64
N PHE A 360 15.95 16.18 -3.00
CA PHE A 360 16.72 15.00 -2.60
C PHE A 360 17.04 14.05 -3.76
N GLY A 361 16.23 14.01 -4.82
CA GLY A 361 16.47 13.13 -5.97
C GLY A 361 17.80 13.39 -6.72
N ARG A 362 18.47 14.51 -6.40
CA ARG A 362 19.85 14.78 -6.87
C ARG A 362 20.91 14.18 -5.95
N PHE A 363 20.58 13.87 -4.71
CA PHE A 363 21.53 13.46 -3.66
C PHE A 363 21.29 12.05 -3.15
N VAL A 364 20.11 11.48 -3.40
CA VAL A 364 19.76 10.12 -2.96
C VAL A 364 19.61 9.24 -4.18
N ARG A 365 20.49 8.23 -4.29
CA ARG A 365 20.31 7.13 -5.23
C ARG A 365 19.20 6.23 -4.69
N LEU A 366 18.11 6.09 -5.42
CA LEU A 366 17.01 5.24 -5.05
C LEU A 366 17.38 3.77 -5.25
N ALA A 367 17.48 3.04 -4.15
CA ALA A 367 17.76 1.61 -4.17
C ALA A 367 16.51 0.77 -4.48
N ALA A 368 15.33 1.31 -4.19
CA ALA A 368 14.04 0.64 -4.40
C ALA A 368 12.93 1.67 -4.59
N THR A 369 11.82 1.29 -5.22
CA THR A 369 10.60 2.12 -5.35
C THR A 369 9.35 1.28 -5.54
N HIS A 370 8.18 1.89 -5.42
CA HIS A 370 6.86 1.27 -5.56
C HIS A 370 5.86 2.22 -6.21
N GLY A 371 4.64 1.76 -6.48
CA GLY A 371 3.56 2.58 -7.01
C GLY A 371 2.91 2.01 -8.27
N ASN A 372 3.66 1.22 -9.07
CA ASN A 372 3.18 0.63 -10.32
C ASN A 372 2.26 -0.58 -10.10
N ALA A 373 1.69 -1.10 -11.19
CA ALA A 373 0.81 -2.27 -11.18
C ALA A 373 1.56 -3.61 -11.26
N LEU A 374 2.90 -3.58 -11.29
CA LEU A 374 3.73 -4.76 -11.45
C LEU A 374 3.80 -5.60 -10.17
N GLN A 375 4.09 -6.89 -10.34
CA GLN A 375 4.11 -7.88 -9.28
C GLN A 375 5.02 -7.50 -8.09
N ALA A 376 6.17 -6.88 -8.35
CA ALA A 376 7.12 -6.49 -7.32
C ALA A 376 6.52 -5.47 -6.33
N SER A 377 5.80 -4.47 -6.84
CA SER A 377 5.10 -3.46 -6.03
C SER A 377 3.77 -3.97 -5.46
N SER A 378 3.08 -4.87 -6.17
CA SER A 378 1.77 -5.39 -5.74
C SER A 378 1.87 -6.47 -4.65
N ASN A 379 2.97 -7.24 -4.58
CA ASN A 379 3.11 -8.35 -3.64
C ASN A 379 3.60 -7.87 -2.27
N ALA A 380 2.67 -7.45 -1.44
CA ALA A 380 2.81 -7.33 0.01
C ALA A 380 2.77 -8.70 0.69
N PHE A 381 2.93 -8.76 2.00
CA PHE A 381 2.83 -10.00 2.77
C PHE A 381 1.81 -9.90 3.91
N LEU A 382 1.32 -11.07 4.34
CA LEU A 382 0.49 -11.24 5.54
C LEU A 382 0.90 -12.54 6.22
N MET A 383 1.13 -12.52 7.54
CA MET A 383 1.38 -13.72 8.35
C MET A 383 0.93 -13.54 9.79
N SER A 384 0.62 -14.64 10.49
CA SER A 384 0.19 -14.66 11.87
C SER A 384 0.94 -15.72 12.68
N THR A 385 1.05 -15.51 13.99
CA THR A 385 1.55 -16.51 14.94
C THR A 385 0.55 -17.63 15.22
N HIS A 386 -0.75 -17.43 14.91
CA HIS A 386 -1.82 -18.37 15.27
C HIS A 386 -2.60 -18.91 14.07
N ARG A 387 -2.61 -18.18 12.98
CA ARG A 387 -3.42 -18.50 11.80
C ARG A 387 -2.57 -18.70 10.57
N GLN A 388 -3.01 -19.59 9.70
CA GLN A 388 -2.52 -19.72 8.33
C GLN A 388 -3.57 -19.14 7.39
N PHE A 389 -3.12 -18.34 6.43
CA PHE A 389 -3.99 -17.73 5.43
C PHE A 389 -3.89 -18.47 4.09
N ALA A 390 -4.80 -18.18 3.17
CA ALA A 390 -4.71 -18.67 1.79
C ALA A 390 -3.40 -18.18 1.13
N PRO A 391 -2.86 -18.87 0.11
CA PRO A 391 -1.60 -18.50 -0.54
C PRO A 391 -1.57 -17.07 -1.09
N PHE A 392 -2.74 -16.57 -1.49
CA PHE A 392 -2.97 -15.21 -1.98
C PHE A 392 -4.21 -14.63 -1.32
N VAL A 393 -4.15 -13.34 -1.00
CA VAL A 393 -5.25 -12.56 -0.40
C VAL A 393 -5.30 -11.19 -1.09
N ARG A 394 -6.49 -10.69 -1.38
CA ARG A 394 -6.67 -9.32 -1.89
C ARG A 394 -6.69 -8.31 -0.75
N ALA A 395 -6.32 -7.06 -1.04
CA ALA A 395 -6.30 -6.00 -0.05
C ALA A 395 -7.67 -5.73 0.59
N ASP A 396 -8.76 -5.84 -0.16
CA ASP A 396 -10.13 -5.63 0.35
C ASP A 396 -10.61 -6.75 1.28
N GLU A 397 -10.04 -7.95 1.18
CA GLU A 397 -10.27 -9.07 2.09
C GLU A 397 -9.48 -8.94 3.41
N ALA A 398 -8.40 -8.18 3.39
CA ALA A 398 -7.48 -8.06 4.53
C ALA A 398 -8.16 -7.56 5.81
N LYS A 399 -9.14 -6.63 5.70
CA LYS A 399 -9.87 -6.11 6.86
C LYS A 399 -10.48 -7.22 7.72
N ALA A 400 -11.16 -8.17 7.09
CA ALA A 400 -11.77 -9.29 7.80
C ALA A 400 -10.71 -10.20 8.44
N LEU A 401 -9.62 -10.48 7.70
CA LEU A 401 -8.52 -11.31 8.18
C LEU A 401 -7.71 -10.66 9.31
N LEU A 402 -7.53 -9.35 9.29
CA LEU A 402 -6.84 -8.61 10.34
C LEU A 402 -7.67 -8.53 11.63
N ARG A 403 -9.00 -8.45 11.49
CA ARG A 403 -9.90 -8.36 12.65
C ARG A 403 -10.25 -9.72 13.28
N GLY A 404 -10.13 -10.82 12.54
CA GLY A 404 -10.33 -12.21 13.00
C GLY A 404 -11.77 -12.55 13.25
#